data_fea1e18899b22088dcce17de563c7538
#
_entry.id   fea1e18899b22088dcce17de563c7538
#
_cell.length_a   1.000
_cell.length_b   1.000
_cell.length_c   1.000
_cell.angle_alpha   90.00
_cell.angle_beta   90.00
_cell.angle_gamma   90.00
#
_symmetry.space_group_name_H-M   'P 1'
#
loop_
_entity.id
_entity.type
_entity.pdbx_description
1 polymer ?
#
loop_
_entity_poly.entity_id
_entity_poly.type
_entity_poly.pdbx_seq_one_letter_code
_entity_poly.pdbx_strand_id
1 'polypeptide(L)'
;MAKRVFLIVLDSFGVGAEPDAPLFGDVGTNTLGAIAGHPNFRGDNLARLGMFNLDGVTCGTPAAAPIGSYARLREASAGKDTTIGHWEIAGLLSAEPLPTFPDGFPQELLEAFTAKTGYKVLCNKPYSGTDVIRDYGEEHMKTGALIVYTSADSVFQIAANEAIVPVEKLYEICAQARELLTGKYGVGRVIARPFVGDCAANFTRTPRRHDYSLVPPHDTMLDAILAAGKQAIGVGKIHDIFAGKGIGETIRTSGNTEGLQVTLELADRDFEGLAFVNLVDFDMLYGHRRNIAGYAAAAAEFNDWLPGFMAKMRPGDILMVTADHGCDPSYTKTTDHTREHVPFLIYGDEVKPGVNLHTRYSFATIADTVCKALGVDYCPAGCGVYDEIAR
;
A
#
# COMPACT_ATOMS: atom_id res chain seq x y z
N MET A 1 -24.53 8.07 -13.23
CA MET A 1 -23.72 7.80 -12.02
C MET A 1 -23.30 6.35 -12.04
N ALA A 2 -22.03 6.06 -11.79
CA ALA A 2 -21.51 4.70 -11.73
C ALA A 2 -22.21 3.90 -10.64
N LYS A 3 -22.39 2.62 -10.86
CA LYS A 3 -22.87 1.69 -9.82
C LYS A 3 -21.70 1.07 -9.06
N ARG A 4 -20.66 0.68 -9.79
CA ARG A 4 -19.47 0.02 -9.22
C ARG A 4 -18.21 0.72 -9.71
N VAL A 5 -17.29 0.94 -8.80
CA VAL A 5 -15.92 1.38 -9.10
C VAL A 5 -14.97 0.27 -8.69
N PHE A 6 -14.09 -0.13 -9.59
CA PHE A 6 -12.98 -1.04 -9.34
C PHE A 6 -11.69 -0.23 -9.33
N LEU A 7 -11.17 0.05 -8.14
CA LEU A 7 -9.92 0.78 -7.96
C LEU A 7 -8.81 -0.23 -7.67
N ILE A 8 -7.88 -0.35 -8.61
CA ILE A 8 -6.76 -1.31 -8.53
C ILE A 8 -5.47 -0.54 -8.32
N VAL A 9 -4.79 -0.82 -7.21
CA VAL A 9 -3.47 -0.29 -6.88
C VAL A 9 -2.42 -1.33 -7.27
N LEU A 10 -1.56 -0.98 -8.21
CA LEU A 10 -0.33 -1.70 -8.51
C LEU A 10 0.71 -1.21 -7.49
N ASP A 11 0.85 -1.90 -6.36
CA ASP A 11 1.65 -1.46 -5.21
C ASP A 11 3.08 -1.10 -5.66
N SER A 12 3.49 0.15 -5.44
CA SER A 12 4.79 0.72 -5.83
C SER A 12 5.03 0.99 -7.33
N PHE A 13 4.00 1.03 -8.19
CA PHE A 13 4.18 1.19 -9.64
C PHE A 13 4.35 2.68 -10.04
N GLY A 14 5.48 3.30 -9.65
CA GLY A 14 5.81 4.68 -10.00
C GLY A 14 6.09 4.88 -11.50
N VAL A 15 5.95 6.15 -11.94
CA VAL A 15 6.15 6.55 -13.34
C VAL A 15 7.14 7.72 -13.48
N GLY A 16 8.10 7.79 -12.59
CA GLY A 16 9.20 8.76 -12.60
C GLY A 16 9.20 9.69 -11.40
N ALA A 17 10.41 10.08 -10.99
CA ALA A 17 10.68 10.88 -9.81
C ALA A 17 9.84 12.17 -9.74
N GLU A 18 9.33 12.47 -8.54
CA GLU A 18 8.66 13.74 -8.26
C GLU A 18 9.67 14.90 -8.14
N PRO A 19 9.23 16.16 -8.25
CA PRO A 19 10.11 17.33 -8.10
C PRO A 19 10.79 17.41 -6.73
N ASP A 20 10.18 16.87 -5.68
CA ASP A 20 10.70 16.81 -4.32
C ASP A 20 11.45 15.51 -3.99
N ALA A 21 11.58 14.58 -4.93
CA ALA A 21 12.38 13.37 -4.79
C ALA A 21 13.81 13.61 -4.24
N PRO A 22 14.48 14.74 -4.52
CA PRO A 22 15.78 15.05 -3.89
C PRO A 22 15.74 15.10 -2.36
N LEU A 23 14.62 15.50 -1.75
CA LEU A 23 14.45 15.55 -0.29
C LEU A 23 14.43 14.14 0.33
N PHE A 24 14.06 13.12 -0.46
CA PHE A 24 14.00 11.72 -0.08
C PHE A 24 15.23 10.91 -0.55
N GLY A 25 16.17 11.55 -1.27
CA GLY A 25 17.32 10.88 -1.86
C GLY A 25 17.02 10.09 -3.15
N ASP A 26 15.85 10.27 -3.73
CA ASP A 26 15.29 9.44 -4.81
C ASP A 26 15.44 10.08 -6.21
N VAL A 27 16.50 10.86 -6.40
CA VAL A 27 16.76 11.55 -7.69
C VAL A 27 16.92 10.55 -8.83
N GLY A 28 16.10 10.71 -9.87
CA GLY A 28 16.20 9.94 -11.11
C GLY A 28 15.56 8.57 -11.05
N THR A 29 14.82 8.25 -9.98
CA THR A 29 14.04 7.01 -9.92
C THR A 29 12.92 6.98 -10.95
N ASN A 30 12.66 5.80 -11.52
CA ASN A 30 11.59 5.61 -12.50
C ASN A 30 11.25 4.12 -12.60
N THR A 31 10.31 3.67 -11.79
CA THR A 31 9.90 2.27 -11.69
C THR A 31 9.43 1.73 -13.05
N LEU A 32 8.53 2.43 -13.75
CA LEU A 32 8.08 2.03 -15.08
C LEU A 32 9.24 2.02 -16.08
N GLY A 33 10.09 3.04 -16.06
CA GLY A 33 11.26 3.13 -16.94
C GLY A 33 12.24 1.97 -16.75
N ALA A 34 12.42 1.52 -15.50
CA ALA A 34 13.31 0.40 -15.17
C ALA A 34 12.86 -0.94 -15.76
N ILE A 35 11.54 -1.14 -15.91
CA ILE A 35 10.99 -2.42 -16.39
C ILE A 35 10.58 -2.42 -17.87
N ALA A 36 10.27 -1.25 -18.44
CA ALA A 36 9.67 -1.14 -19.78
C ALA A 36 10.55 -1.70 -20.92
N GLY A 37 11.87 -1.70 -20.74
CA GLY A 37 12.82 -2.29 -21.67
C GLY A 37 13.13 -3.78 -21.45
N HIS A 38 12.57 -4.39 -20.40
CA HIS A 38 12.89 -5.77 -20.06
C HIS A 38 12.11 -6.77 -20.96
N PRO A 39 12.71 -7.89 -21.44
CA PRO A 39 12.04 -8.87 -22.30
C PRO A 39 10.74 -9.47 -21.73
N ASN A 40 10.62 -9.53 -20.41
CA ASN A 40 9.42 -10.03 -19.73
C ASN A 40 8.29 -8.99 -19.68
N PHE A 41 8.56 -7.72 -20.00
CA PHE A 41 7.55 -6.67 -19.95
C PHE A 41 6.63 -6.75 -21.17
N ARG A 42 5.32 -6.63 -20.91
CA ARG A 42 4.29 -6.36 -21.90
C ARG A 42 3.37 -5.28 -21.38
N GLY A 43 3.01 -4.32 -22.19
CA GLY A 43 2.23 -3.16 -21.79
C GLY A 43 1.29 -2.62 -22.87
N ASP A 44 0.91 -3.44 -23.85
CA ASP A 44 0.05 -3.03 -24.97
C ASP A 44 -1.37 -2.66 -24.54
N ASN A 45 -1.96 -3.37 -23.57
CA ASN A 45 -3.26 -3.03 -23.01
C ASN A 45 -3.17 -1.83 -22.05
N LEU A 46 -2.08 -1.71 -21.28
CA LEU A 46 -1.78 -0.51 -20.50
C LEU A 46 -1.60 0.72 -21.41
N ALA A 47 -0.92 0.56 -22.54
CA ALA A 47 -0.79 1.61 -23.56
C ALA A 47 -2.17 2.07 -24.08
N ARG A 48 -3.07 1.11 -24.37
CA ARG A 48 -4.43 1.42 -24.81
C ARG A 48 -5.21 2.22 -23.76
N LEU A 49 -4.99 2.00 -22.47
CA LEU A 49 -5.59 2.80 -21.40
C LEU A 49 -4.97 4.20 -21.28
N GLY A 50 -3.77 4.45 -21.82
CA GLY A 50 -3.07 5.74 -21.82
C GLY A 50 -1.81 5.78 -20.95
N MET A 51 -1.30 4.65 -20.45
CA MET A 51 -0.11 4.60 -19.58
C MET A 51 1.10 5.34 -20.19
N PHE A 52 1.38 5.12 -21.47
CA PHE A 52 2.53 5.77 -22.15
C PHE A 52 2.19 7.14 -22.75
N ASN A 53 0.94 7.62 -22.56
CA ASN A 53 0.50 8.98 -22.91
C ASN A 53 0.57 9.94 -21.71
N LEU A 54 0.91 9.43 -20.50
CA LEU A 54 1.06 10.23 -19.29
C LEU A 54 2.18 11.28 -19.47
N ASP A 55 1.95 12.47 -18.95
CA ASP A 55 2.95 13.54 -18.98
C ASP A 55 4.26 13.10 -18.32
N GLY A 56 5.38 13.28 -19.02
CA GLY A 56 6.72 12.94 -18.52
C GLY A 56 7.10 11.46 -18.61
N VAL A 57 6.21 10.57 -19.05
CA VAL A 57 6.59 9.19 -19.39
C VAL A 57 7.26 9.18 -20.75
N THR A 58 8.47 8.67 -20.80
CA THR A 58 9.32 8.66 -22.03
C THR A 58 9.64 7.26 -22.52
N CYS A 59 9.21 6.23 -21.81
CA CYS A 59 9.36 4.82 -22.21
C CYS A 59 8.07 4.31 -22.87
N GLY A 60 8.16 3.17 -23.54
CA GLY A 60 7.04 2.54 -24.21
C GLY A 60 6.57 3.31 -25.47
N THR A 61 5.44 2.90 -26.02
CA THR A 61 4.84 3.53 -27.20
C THR A 61 3.48 4.11 -26.82
N PRO A 62 3.28 5.44 -26.91
CA PRO A 62 1.99 6.05 -26.67
C PRO A 62 0.92 5.54 -27.64
N ALA A 63 -0.30 5.32 -27.16
CA ALA A 63 -1.43 5.00 -28.02
C ALA A 63 -1.85 6.23 -28.83
N ALA A 64 -2.11 6.06 -30.12
CA ALA A 64 -2.62 7.14 -30.97
C ALA A 64 -4.06 7.57 -30.56
N ALA A 65 -4.85 6.65 -30.07
CA ALA A 65 -6.20 6.87 -29.57
C ALA A 65 -6.44 6.05 -28.30
N PRO A 66 -6.03 6.56 -27.13
CA PRO A 66 -6.30 5.90 -25.86
C PRO A 66 -7.80 5.69 -25.62
N ILE A 67 -8.17 4.52 -25.10
CA ILE A 67 -9.56 4.19 -24.79
C ILE A 67 -9.97 4.64 -23.39
N GLY A 68 -9.00 4.96 -22.50
CA GLY A 68 -9.21 5.53 -21.18
C GLY A 68 -8.94 7.03 -21.14
N SER A 69 -9.38 7.68 -20.07
CA SER A 69 -8.85 8.97 -19.61
C SER A 69 -7.67 8.71 -18.68
N TYR A 70 -6.70 9.61 -18.63
CA TYR A 70 -5.48 9.37 -17.89
C TYR A 70 -4.89 10.64 -17.29
N ALA A 71 -4.28 10.50 -16.11
CA ALA A 71 -3.53 11.53 -15.40
C ALA A 71 -2.25 10.95 -14.81
N ARG A 72 -1.28 11.81 -14.55
CA ARG A 72 -0.16 11.53 -13.66
C ARG A 72 -0.44 12.21 -12.32
N LEU A 73 -0.34 11.49 -11.22
CA LEU A 73 -0.57 12.06 -9.90
C LEU A 73 0.76 12.28 -9.18
N ARG A 74 0.81 13.38 -8.42
CA ARG A 74 1.86 13.70 -7.47
C ARG A 74 1.35 13.50 -6.06
N GLU A 75 2.14 12.92 -5.18
CA GLU A 75 1.80 12.78 -3.77
C GLU A 75 1.89 14.13 -3.04
N ALA A 76 0.84 14.52 -2.33
CA ALA A 76 0.83 15.74 -1.52
C ALA A 76 1.25 15.47 -0.08
N SER A 77 1.10 14.24 0.39
CA SER A 77 1.53 13.81 1.72
C SER A 77 3.06 13.81 1.85
N ALA A 78 3.55 13.96 3.09
CA ALA A 78 4.98 14.04 3.37
C ALA A 78 5.69 12.68 3.45
N GLY A 79 4.98 11.57 3.26
CA GLY A 79 5.53 10.21 3.24
C GLY A 79 5.84 9.70 1.84
N LYS A 80 6.27 8.46 1.75
CA LYS A 80 6.41 7.69 0.50
C LYS A 80 6.18 6.19 0.74
N ASP A 81 5.43 5.87 1.79
CA ASP A 81 5.17 4.49 2.19
C ASP A 81 3.74 4.06 1.84
N THR A 82 3.53 2.74 1.77
CA THR A 82 2.25 2.13 1.40
C THR A 82 1.07 2.68 2.20
N THR A 83 1.24 2.92 3.51
CA THR A 83 0.16 3.41 4.37
C THR A 83 -0.24 4.83 3.99
N ILE A 84 0.74 5.73 3.89
CA ILE A 84 0.52 7.13 3.55
C ILE A 84 -0.05 7.28 2.14
N GLY A 85 0.51 6.56 1.14
CA GLY A 85 0.03 6.61 -0.23
C GLY A 85 -1.42 6.14 -0.35
N HIS A 86 -1.78 5.02 0.28
CA HIS A 86 -3.17 4.53 0.29
C HIS A 86 -4.12 5.45 1.06
N TRP A 87 -3.66 6.04 2.16
CA TRP A 87 -4.48 7.02 2.89
C TRP A 87 -4.77 8.23 2.03
N GLU A 88 -3.76 8.74 1.30
CA GLU A 88 -3.99 9.86 0.39
C GLU A 88 -4.90 9.48 -0.79
N ILE A 89 -4.76 8.28 -1.37
CA ILE A 89 -5.70 7.73 -2.35
C ILE A 89 -7.14 7.76 -1.81
N ALA A 90 -7.31 7.48 -0.50
CA ALA A 90 -8.61 7.50 0.16
C ALA A 90 -9.04 8.89 0.67
N GLY A 91 -8.28 9.94 0.39
CA GLY A 91 -8.63 11.34 0.71
C GLY A 91 -8.03 11.88 2.00
N LEU A 92 -7.14 11.14 2.68
CA LEU A 92 -6.50 11.55 3.92
C LEU A 92 -5.05 12.00 3.66
N LEU A 93 -4.81 13.30 3.68
CA LEU A 93 -3.48 13.87 3.52
C LEU A 93 -2.71 13.86 4.85
N SER A 94 -1.47 13.40 4.81
CA SER A 94 -0.56 13.37 5.96
C SER A 94 0.48 14.48 5.84
N ALA A 95 0.36 15.51 6.68
CA ALA A 95 1.29 16.66 6.68
C ALA A 95 2.70 16.29 7.14
N GLU A 96 2.83 15.20 7.90
CA GLU A 96 4.09 14.68 8.41
C GLU A 96 4.24 13.20 8.05
N PRO A 97 5.47 12.72 7.80
CA PRO A 97 5.71 11.30 7.57
C PRO A 97 5.44 10.50 8.86
N LEU A 98 5.19 9.21 8.72
CA LEU A 98 5.12 8.31 9.88
C LEU A 98 6.48 8.32 10.62
N PRO A 99 6.49 8.39 11.97
CA PRO A 99 7.74 8.50 12.73
C PRO A 99 8.59 7.24 12.60
N THR A 100 9.90 7.44 12.42
CA THR A 100 10.91 6.38 12.46
C THR A 100 11.84 6.59 13.66
N PHE A 101 12.47 5.52 14.15
CA PHE A 101 13.28 5.54 15.35
C PHE A 101 14.68 4.92 15.11
N PRO A 102 15.56 5.62 14.34
CA PRO A 102 16.88 5.09 13.97
C PRO A 102 17.80 4.84 15.17
N ASP A 103 17.58 5.54 16.28
CA ASP A 103 18.35 5.35 17.52
C ASP A 103 17.62 4.50 18.57
N GLY A 104 16.51 3.87 18.20
CA GLY A 104 15.60 3.16 19.10
C GLY A 104 14.54 4.08 19.71
N PHE A 105 13.59 3.48 20.40
CA PHE A 105 12.46 4.20 21.00
C PHE A 105 12.89 4.98 22.25
N PRO A 106 12.29 6.17 22.50
CA PRO A 106 12.58 6.94 23.69
C PRO A 106 12.28 6.17 24.99
N GLN A 107 13.08 6.43 26.01
CA GLN A 107 12.99 5.73 27.30
C GLN A 107 11.60 5.88 27.95
N GLU A 108 10.98 7.07 27.85
CA GLU A 108 9.63 7.33 28.37
C GLU A 108 8.57 6.41 27.74
N LEU A 109 8.69 6.08 26.45
CA LEU A 109 7.79 5.16 25.76
C LEU A 109 7.99 3.72 26.24
N LEU A 110 9.24 3.28 26.43
CA LEU A 110 9.55 1.95 26.95
C LEU A 110 9.10 1.75 28.40
N GLU A 111 9.18 2.79 29.21
CA GLU A 111 8.65 2.80 30.60
C GLU A 111 7.14 2.70 30.58
N ALA A 112 6.44 3.45 29.74
CA ALA A 112 4.99 3.36 29.58
C ALA A 112 4.57 1.98 29.06
N PHE A 113 5.31 1.41 28.10
CA PHE A 113 5.10 0.07 27.60
C PHE A 113 5.26 -0.98 28.71
N THR A 114 6.35 -0.89 29.48
CA THR A 114 6.62 -1.81 30.60
C THR A 114 5.55 -1.70 31.68
N ALA A 115 5.13 -0.49 32.03
CA ALA A 115 4.07 -0.25 33.00
C ALA A 115 2.71 -0.83 32.57
N LYS A 116 2.40 -0.73 31.26
CA LYS A 116 1.13 -1.20 30.70
C LYS A 116 1.10 -2.72 30.52
N THR A 117 2.19 -3.31 30.04
CA THR A 117 2.26 -4.74 29.68
C THR A 117 2.79 -5.64 30.80
N GLY A 118 3.54 -5.08 31.74
CA GLY A 118 4.24 -5.81 32.81
C GLY A 118 5.56 -6.46 32.35
N TYR A 119 5.98 -6.28 31.09
CA TYR A 119 7.18 -6.90 30.55
C TYR A 119 8.32 -5.89 30.41
N LYS A 120 9.53 -6.33 30.75
CA LYS A 120 10.78 -5.59 30.46
C LYS A 120 11.14 -5.71 28.98
N VAL A 121 11.94 -4.77 28.50
CA VAL A 121 12.36 -4.68 27.10
C VAL A 121 13.83 -5.06 26.96
N LEU A 122 14.14 -5.85 25.95
CA LEU A 122 15.47 -6.13 25.43
C LEU A 122 15.66 -5.47 24.07
N CYS A 123 16.90 -5.20 23.67
CA CYS A 123 17.36 -4.66 22.39
C CYS A 123 17.11 -3.16 22.21
N ASN A 124 15.91 -2.73 21.86
CA ASN A 124 15.52 -1.34 21.56
C ASN A 124 16.46 -0.62 20.58
N LYS A 125 16.66 -1.19 19.39
CA LYS A 125 17.43 -0.55 18.31
C LYS A 125 17.01 -1.11 16.95
N PRO A 126 17.43 -0.50 15.83
CA PRO A 126 17.23 -1.10 14.50
C PRO A 126 17.94 -2.45 14.40
N TYR A 127 17.22 -3.46 13.90
CA TYR A 127 17.76 -4.82 13.80
C TYR A 127 17.11 -5.62 12.68
N SER A 128 17.87 -6.58 12.10
CA SER A 128 17.30 -7.64 11.28
C SER A 128 16.47 -8.59 12.15
N GLY A 129 15.25 -8.92 11.69
CA GLY A 129 14.36 -9.78 12.46
C GLY A 129 14.85 -11.24 12.63
N THR A 130 15.81 -11.69 11.84
CA THR A 130 16.47 -13.00 11.99
C THR A 130 17.62 -12.91 12.97
N ASP A 131 18.44 -11.87 12.85
CA ASP A 131 19.60 -11.70 13.72
C ASP A 131 19.19 -11.36 15.15
N VAL A 132 18.13 -10.57 15.34
CA VAL A 132 17.67 -10.17 16.68
C VAL A 132 17.23 -11.35 17.54
N ILE A 133 16.56 -12.36 16.97
CA ILE A 133 16.18 -13.55 17.71
C ILE A 133 17.40 -14.44 18.02
N ARG A 134 18.39 -14.52 17.10
CA ARG A 134 19.65 -15.23 17.36
C ARG A 134 20.41 -14.59 18.53
N ASP A 135 20.51 -13.25 18.54
CA ASP A 135 21.40 -12.53 19.47
C ASP A 135 20.74 -12.27 20.84
N TYR A 136 19.43 -12.14 20.93
CA TYR A 136 18.68 -11.84 22.15
C TYR A 136 17.75 -12.98 22.62
N GLY A 137 17.57 -14.04 21.81
CA GLY A 137 16.60 -15.10 22.09
C GLY A 137 16.90 -15.86 23.38
N GLU A 138 18.16 -16.18 23.66
CA GLU A 138 18.55 -16.88 24.90
C GLU A 138 18.33 -16.00 26.15
N GLU A 139 18.58 -14.70 26.08
CA GLU A 139 18.31 -13.77 27.17
C GLU A 139 16.81 -13.63 27.41
N HIS A 140 16.03 -13.52 26.32
CA HIS A 140 14.57 -13.54 26.39
C HIS A 140 14.05 -14.80 27.10
N MET A 141 14.57 -15.99 26.71
CA MET A 141 14.15 -17.25 27.33
C MET A 141 14.48 -17.33 28.83
N LYS A 142 15.61 -16.74 29.25
CA LYS A 142 16.03 -16.72 30.67
C LYS A 142 15.26 -15.73 31.53
N THR A 143 14.90 -14.56 30.95
CA THR A 143 14.39 -13.42 31.72
C THR A 143 12.88 -13.19 31.53
N GLY A 144 12.29 -13.70 30.43
CA GLY A 144 10.93 -13.40 30.02
C GLY A 144 10.75 -11.98 29.46
N ALA A 145 11.83 -11.17 29.36
CA ALA A 145 11.76 -9.81 28.80
C ALA A 145 11.56 -9.88 27.27
N LEU A 146 10.74 -8.97 26.72
CA LEU A 146 10.39 -8.96 25.30
C LEU A 146 11.50 -8.35 24.44
N ILE A 147 11.75 -8.92 23.28
CA ILE A 147 12.70 -8.37 22.32
C ILE A 147 11.97 -7.30 21.50
N VAL A 148 12.18 -6.01 21.82
CA VAL A 148 11.62 -4.88 21.08
C VAL A 148 12.67 -4.31 20.15
N TYR A 149 12.32 -4.11 18.87
CA TYR A 149 13.22 -3.58 17.87
C TYR A 149 12.47 -2.86 16.76
N THR A 150 13.19 -2.10 15.94
CA THR A 150 12.65 -1.38 14.79
C THR A 150 13.44 -1.73 13.52
N SER A 151 13.18 -1.03 12.43
CA SER A 151 13.92 -1.06 11.16
C SER A 151 13.97 0.34 10.56
N ALA A 152 14.33 0.46 9.28
CA ALA A 152 14.20 1.73 8.55
C ALA A 152 12.76 2.18 8.39
N ASP A 153 11.81 1.23 8.40
CA ASP A 153 10.38 1.52 8.33
C ASP A 153 9.84 2.05 9.66
N SER A 154 8.64 2.65 9.59
CA SER A 154 7.88 3.11 10.76
C SER A 154 7.21 1.93 11.49
N VAL A 155 7.97 1.15 12.24
CA VAL A 155 7.49 -0.08 12.90
C VAL A 155 8.00 -0.24 14.32
N PHE A 156 7.15 -0.80 15.20
CA PHE A 156 7.48 -1.28 16.53
C PHE A 156 7.30 -2.80 16.53
N GLN A 157 8.38 -3.56 16.59
CA GLN A 157 8.35 -5.01 16.48
C GLN A 157 8.63 -5.66 17.81
N ILE A 158 7.85 -6.67 18.15
CA ILE A 158 8.00 -7.45 19.41
C ILE A 158 8.22 -8.91 19.04
N ALA A 159 9.42 -9.41 19.25
CA ALA A 159 9.71 -10.83 19.12
C ALA A 159 9.65 -11.53 20.47
N ALA A 160 9.03 -12.72 20.50
CA ALA A 160 8.95 -13.57 21.68
C ALA A 160 8.93 -15.05 21.29
N ASN A 161 9.59 -15.89 22.10
CA ASN A 161 9.55 -17.34 21.95
C ASN A 161 8.21 -17.87 22.48
N GLU A 162 7.54 -18.69 21.67
CA GLU A 162 6.20 -19.20 21.97
C GLU A 162 6.15 -20.10 23.24
N ALA A 163 7.27 -20.68 23.63
CA ALA A 163 7.36 -21.44 24.88
C ALA A 163 7.43 -20.54 26.13
N ILE A 164 7.81 -19.27 25.99
CA ILE A 164 7.95 -18.30 27.08
C ILE A 164 6.73 -17.35 27.15
N VAL A 165 6.32 -16.84 25.97
CA VAL A 165 5.14 -15.98 25.82
C VAL A 165 4.23 -16.62 24.77
N PRO A 166 3.09 -17.23 25.18
CA PRO A 166 2.12 -17.80 24.24
C PRO A 166 1.70 -16.76 23.19
N VAL A 167 1.40 -17.22 21.98
CA VAL A 167 1.12 -16.34 20.83
C VAL A 167 -0.05 -15.40 21.10
N GLU A 168 -1.10 -15.89 21.73
CA GLU A 168 -2.28 -15.10 22.13
C GLU A 168 -1.89 -13.97 23.09
N LYS A 169 -0.97 -14.28 24.03
CA LYS A 169 -0.45 -13.25 24.96
C LYS A 169 0.42 -12.23 24.25
N LEU A 170 1.23 -12.64 23.28
CA LEU A 170 2.00 -11.72 22.45
C LEU A 170 1.07 -10.79 21.64
N TYR A 171 -0.05 -11.31 21.13
CA TYR A 171 -1.05 -10.51 20.44
C TYR A 171 -1.71 -9.47 21.36
N GLU A 172 -2.08 -9.84 22.59
CA GLU A 172 -2.59 -8.90 23.58
C GLU A 172 -1.57 -7.78 23.88
N ILE A 173 -0.30 -8.13 24.05
CA ILE A 173 0.79 -7.18 24.29
C ILE A 173 0.95 -6.22 23.09
N CYS A 174 0.90 -6.72 21.86
CA CYS A 174 0.98 -5.88 20.67
C CYS A 174 -0.23 -4.95 20.54
N ALA A 175 -1.42 -5.40 20.89
CA ALA A 175 -2.61 -4.54 20.93
C ALA A 175 -2.45 -3.41 21.96
N GLN A 176 -1.95 -3.74 23.17
CA GLN A 176 -1.65 -2.74 24.21
C GLN A 176 -0.55 -1.75 23.77
N ALA A 177 0.47 -2.23 23.04
CA ALA A 177 1.49 -1.38 22.47
C ALA A 177 0.89 -0.43 21.41
N ARG A 178 -0.03 -0.92 20.56
CA ARG A 178 -0.71 -0.09 19.55
C ARG A 178 -1.47 1.08 20.17
N GLU A 179 -2.11 0.87 21.32
CA GLU A 179 -2.80 1.94 22.05
C GLU A 179 -1.86 3.05 22.58
N LEU A 180 -0.61 2.71 22.89
CA LEU A 180 0.41 3.67 23.34
C LEU A 180 1.07 4.42 22.17
N LEU A 181 1.20 3.76 21.02
CA LEU A 181 1.96 4.24 19.87
C LEU A 181 1.09 5.13 18.96
N THR A 182 0.68 6.29 19.49
CA THR A 182 -0.16 7.30 18.82
C THR A 182 0.54 8.67 18.80
N GLY A 183 0.02 9.62 18.03
CA GLY A 183 0.61 10.96 17.90
C GLY A 183 2.09 10.89 17.47
N LYS A 184 2.98 11.58 18.20
CA LYS A 184 4.44 11.61 17.91
C LYS A 184 5.12 10.23 17.94
N TYR A 185 4.48 9.22 18.52
CA TYR A 185 4.93 7.83 18.56
C TYR A 185 4.13 6.91 17.63
N GLY A 186 3.26 7.47 16.82
CA GLY A 186 2.32 6.75 15.96
C GLY A 186 2.99 6.03 14.80
N VAL A 187 3.82 5.01 15.10
CA VAL A 187 4.40 4.15 14.05
C VAL A 187 3.31 3.50 13.21
N GLY A 188 3.58 3.30 11.93
CA GLY A 188 2.62 2.72 10.99
C GLY A 188 2.13 1.34 11.40
N ARG A 189 3.01 0.51 12.00
CA ARG A 189 2.65 -0.86 12.41
C ARG A 189 3.32 -1.24 13.73
N VAL A 190 2.57 -1.92 14.60
CA VAL A 190 3.10 -2.76 15.66
C VAL A 190 3.06 -4.20 15.18
N ILE A 191 4.15 -4.95 15.30
CA ILE A 191 4.27 -6.28 14.69
C ILE A 191 4.60 -7.33 15.74
N ALA A 192 3.73 -8.32 15.90
CA ALA A 192 4.01 -9.55 16.63
C ALA A 192 4.93 -10.46 15.79
N ARG A 193 6.05 -10.87 16.35
CA ARG A 193 7.06 -11.73 15.72
C ARG A 193 7.33 -12.96 16.58
N PRO A 194 6.41 -13.93 16.65
CA PRO A 194 6.64 -15.17 17.39
C PRO A 194 7.73 -16.01 16.73
N PHE A 195 8.53 -16.70 17.58
CA PHE A 195 9.55 -17.63 17.13
C PHE A 195 9.60 -18.86 18.03
N VAL A 196 10.23 -19.92 17.54
CA VAL A 196 10.46 -21.18 18.26
C VAL A 196 11.94 -21.53 18.25
N GLY A 197 12.33 -22.55 19.01
CA GLY A 197 13.70 -23.00 19.20
C GLY A 197 14.11 -22.87 20.66
N ASP A 198 15.26 -23.44 21.02
CA ASP A 198 15.78 -23.47 22.38
C ASP A 198 17.19 -22.85 22.53
N CYS A 199 17.84 -22.54 21.41
CA CYS A 199 19.16 -21.88 21.39
C CYS A 199 19.36 -21.04 20.11
N ALA A 200 20.40 -20.20 20.11
CA ALA A 200 20.72 -19.30 19.01
C ALA A 200 20.88 -20.01 17.64
N ALA A 201 21.27 -21.28 17.64
CA ALA A 201 21.50 -22.06 16.42
C ALA A 201 20.20 -22.53 15.74
N ASN A 202 19.07 -22.60 16.46
CA ASN A 202 17.81 -23.15 15.94
C ASN A 202 16.61 -22.23 16.10
N PHE A 203 16.78 -21.00 16.57
CA PHE A 203 15.69 -20.04 16.62
C PHE A 203 15.13 -19.76 15.21
N THR A 204 13.84 -19.99 15.04
CA THR A 204 13.14 -19.82 13.75
C THR A 204 11.84 -19.08 13.95
N ARG A 205 11.58 -18.05 13.11
CA ARG A 205 10.32 -17.32 13.11
C ARG A 205 9.19 -18.20 12.63
N THR A 206 8.02 -18.09 13.27
CA THR A 206 6.84 -18.85 12.86
C THR A 206 5.96 -18.01 11.90
N PRO A 207 5.06 -18.64 11.14
CA PRO A 207 4.12 -17.93 10.27
C PRO A 207 3.02 -17.17 11.02
N ARG A 208 2.99 -17.25 12.36
CA ARG A 208 2.03 -16.55 13.23
C ARG A 208 2.39 -15.08 13.48
N ARG A 209 3.05 -14.44 12.50
CA ARG A 209 3.19 -12.98 12.48
C ARG A 209 1.83 -12.32 12.42
N HIS A 210 1.64 -11.24 13.21
CA HIS A 210 0.46 -10.41 13.14
C HIS A 210 0.82 -8.92 13.23
N ASP A 211 0.24 -8.13 12.33
CA ASP A 211 0.50 -6.70 12.22
C ASP A 211 -0.71 -5.92 12.74
N TYR A 212 -0.46 -4.94 13.62
CA TYR A 212 -1.44 -3.99 14.15
C TYR A 212 -1.15 -2.62 13.53
N SER A 213 -1.88 -2.28 12.49
CA SER A 213 -1.71 -1.03 11.75
C SER A 213 -2.24 0.17 12.54
N LEU A 214 -1.70 1.34 12.24
CA LEU A 214 -2.24 2.60 12.71
C LEU A 214 -3.60 2.85 12.04
N VAL A 215 -4.60 3.15 12.85
CA VAL A 215 -5.94 3.48 12.32
C VAL A 215 -5.88 4.87 11.69
N PRO A 216 -6.46 5.09 10.50
CA PRO A 216 -6.60 6.42 9.91
C PRO A 216 -7.21 7.41 10.92
N PRO A 217 -6.55 8.57 11.17
CA PRO A 217 -6.97 9.51 12.22
C PRO A 217 -8.28 10.24 11.90
N HIS A 218 -8.69 10.26 10.65
CA HIS A 218 -9.93 10.89 10.18
C HIS A 218 -10.69 9.93 9.28
N ASP A 219 -11.93 10.29 8.96
CA ASP A 219 -12.74 9.56 8.00
C ASP A 219 -12.16 9.71 6.58
N THR A 220 -12.33 8.67 5.80
CA THR A 220 -11.85 8.55 4.43
C THR A 220 -13.02 8.34 3.47
N MET A 221 -12.75 8.25 2.16
CA MET A 221 -13.79 7.87 1.19
C MET A 221 -14.45 6.54 1.54
N LEU A 222 -13.75 5.63 2.23
CA LEU A 222 -14.30 4.32 2.61
C LEU A 222 -15.42 4.48 3.65
N ASP A 223 -15.20 5.32 4.68
CA ASP A 223 -16.21 5.65 5.69
C ASP A 223 -17.43 6.34 5.04
N ALA A 224 -17.18 7.28 4.12
CA ALA A 224 -18.23 8.00 3.42
C ALA A 224 -19.08 7.09 2.51
N ILE A 225 -18.46 6.14 1.82
CA ILE A 225 -19.13 5.15 0.97
C ILE A 225 -20.05 4.26 1.82
N LEU A 226 -19.57 3.75 2.96
CA LEU A 226 -20.40 2.98 3.88
C LEU A 226 -21.53 3.80 4.48
N ALA A 227 -21.27 5.06 4.88
CA ALA A 227 -22.28 5.97 5.41
C ALA A 227 -23.39 6.28 4.39
N ALA A 228 -23.06 6.27 3.10
CA ALA A 228 -24.02 6.40 2.00
C ALA A 228 -24.80 5.10 1.69
N GLY A 229 -24.65 4.05 2.49
CA GLY A 229 -25.31 2.76 2.32
C GLY A 229 -24.75 1.90 1.17
N LYS A 230 -23.55 2.23 0.68
CA LYS A 230 -22.87 1.50 -0.40
C LYS A 230 -21.82 0.54 0.17
N GLN A 231 -21.31 -0.37 -0.66
CA GLN A 231 -20.29 -1.33 -0.25
C GLN A 231 -18.87 -0.77 -0.44
N ALA A 232 -18.01 -1.01 0.53
CA ALA A 232 -16.56 -0.82 0.44
C ALA A 232 -15.89 -2.18 0.64
N ILE A 233 -15.46 -2.81 -0.46
CA ILE A 233 -14.86 -4.15 -0.48
C ILE A 233 -13.34 -3.97 -0.59
N GLY A 234 -12.60 -4.38 0.43
CA GLY A 234 -11.14 -4.37 0.43
C GLY A 234 -10.57 -5.72 0.01
N VAL A 235 -9.75 -5.74 -1.04
CA VAL A 235 -9.08 -6.94 -1.56
C VAL A 235 -7.57 -6.85 -1.32
N GLY A 236 -6.97 -7.95 -0.90
CA GLY A 236 -5.56 -8.03 -0.59
C GLY A 236 -5.23 -7.36 0.74
N LYS A 237 -4.27 -6.42 0.74
CA LYS A 237 -3.74 -5.77 1.95
C LYS A 237 -4.57 -4.58 2.45
N ILE A 238 -5.65 -4.21 1.75
CA ILE A 238 -6.44 -3.00 2.05
C ILE A 238 -6.94 -2.98 3.50
N HIS A 239 -7.48 -4.10 4.00
CA HIS A 239 -7.91 -4.18 5.40
C HIS A 239 -6.77 -3.83 6.38
N ASP A 240 -5.58 -4.34 6.13
CA ASP A 240 -4.45 -4.14 7.04
C ASP A 240 -3.92 -2.70 6.95
N ILE A 241 -3.93 -2.07 5.77
CA ILE A 241 -3.52 -0.68 5.56
C ILE A 241 -4.44 0.30 6.30
N PHE A 242 -5.76 0.04 6.30
CA PHE A 242 -6.76 0.88 6.97
C PHE A 242 -7.13 0.41 8.38
N ALA A 243 -6.45 -0.64 8.91
CA ALA A 243 -6.78 -1.25 10.19
C ALA A 243 -8.28 -1.64 10.29
N GLY A 244 -8.88 -2.03 9.17
CA GLY A 244 -10.30 -2.38 9.04
C GLY A 244 -11.27 -1.20 9.03
N LYS A 245 -10.81 0.05 9.25
CA LYS A 245 -11.70 1.23 9.26
C LYS A 245 -12.27 1.48 7.86
N GLY A 246 -13.58 1.67 7.79
CA GLY A 246 -14.28 1.96 6.54
C GLY A 246 -14.39 0.77 5.57
N ILE A 247 -14.03 -0.44 5.99
CA ILE A 247 -14.10 -1.66 5.16
C ILE A 247 -15.35 -2.48 5.55
N GLY A 248 -16.30 -2.61 4.61
CA GLY A 248 -17.50 -3.40 4.82
C GLY A 248 -17.30 -4.90 4.60
N GLU A 249 -16.46 -5.27 3.64
CA GLU A 249 -16.08 -6.64 3.34
C GLU A 249 -14.58 -6.75 3.07
N THR A 250 -13.94 -7.79 3.59
CA THR A 250 -12.51 -8.06 3.39
C THR A 250 -12.30 -9.38 2.67
N ILE A 251 -11.57 -9.36 1.57
CA ILE A 251 -11.14 -10.56 0.84
C ILE A 251 -9.61 -10.59 0.85
N ARG A 252 -9.04 -11.46 1.67
CA ARG A 252 -7.58 -11.62 1.76
C ARG A 252 -7.08 -12.43 0.57
N THR A 253 -5.89 -12.08 0.08
CA THR A 253 -5.22 -12.77 -1.03
C THR A 253 -3.76 -13.03 -0.68
N SER A 254 -3.20 -14.08 -1.26
CA SER A 254 -1.80 -14.49 -1.06
C SER A 254 -0.81 -13.78 -1.98
N GLY A 255 -1.29 -13.04 -2.99
CA GLY A 255 -0.48 -12.31 -3.96
C GLY A 255 -1.29 -11.80 -5.14
N ASN A 256 -0.59 -11.29 -6.16
CA ASN A 256 -1.22 -10.63 -7.31
C ASN A 256 -2.15 -11.55 -8.10
N THR A 257 -1.72 -12.77 -8.41
CA THR A 257 -2.50 -13.72 -9.23
C THR A 257 -3.86 -14.01 -8.59
N GLU A 258 -3.91 -14.25 -7.27
CA GLU A 258 -5.17 -14.45 -6.55
C GLU A 258 -5.98 -13.13 -6.47
N GLY A 259 -5.31 -11.98 -6.28
CA GLY A 259 -5.94 -10.66 -6.31
C GLY A 259 -6.66 -10.37 -7.63
N LEU A 260 -6.02 -10.71 -8.75
CA LEU A 260 -6.58 -10.58 -10.10
C LEU A 260 -7.79 -11.53 -10.28
N GLN A 261 -7.67 -12.78 -9.83
CA GLN A 261 -8.76 -13.76 -9.90
C GLN A 261 -9.98 -13.31 -9.08
N VAL A 262 -9.77 -12.87 -7.83
CA VAL A 262 -10.84 -12.34 -6.97
C VAL A 262 -11.51 -11.10 -7.59
N THR A 263 -10.72 -10.22 -8.20
CA THR A 263 -11.26 -9.03 -8.87
C THR A 263 -12.14 -9.41 -10.07
N LEU A 264 -11.76 -10.45 -10.79
CA LEU A 264 -12.56 -10.99 -11.90
C LEU A 264 -13.88 -11.62 -11.41
N GLU A 265 -13.85 -12.29 -10.26
CA GLU A 265 -15.05 -12.85 -9.61
C GLU A 265 -15.97 -11.73 -9.08
N LEU A 266 -15.41 -10.64 -8.55
CA LEU A 266 -16.17 -9.46 -8.14
C LEU A 266 -16.90 -8.80 -9.31
N ALA A 267 -16.37 -8.85 -10.54
CA ALA A 267 -17.06 -8.36 -11.72
C ALA A 267 -18.38 -9.10 -12.01
N ASP A 268 -18.46 -10.39 -11.63
CA ASP A 268 -19.68 -11.20 -11.76
C ASP A 268 -20.69 -10.97 -10.62
N ARG A 269 -20.24 -10.41 -9.47
CA ARG A 269 -21.08 -10.13 -8.30
C ARG A 269 -21.96 -8.91 -8.51
N ASP A 270 -23.09 -8.91 -7.81
CA ASP A 270 -23.99 -7.77 -7.77
C ASP A 270 -23.74 -6.94 -6.51
N PHE A 271 -23.24 -5.71 -6.68
CA PHE A 271 -23.01 -4.76 -5.59
C PHE A 271 -23.06 -3.32 -6.12
N GLU A 272 -23.23 -2.37 -5.22
CA GLU A 272 -23.12 -0.95 -5.51
C GLU A 272 -22.07 -0.31 -4.57
N GLY A 273 -21.03 0.28 -5.13
CA GLY A 273 -19.95 0.87 -4.34
C GLY A 273 -18.55 0.65 -4.94
N LEU A 274 -17.58 0.47 -4.06
CA LEU A 274 -16.15 0.39 -4.37
C LEU A 274 -15.58 -1.01 -4.09
N ALA A 275 -14.90 -1.59 -5.08
CA ALA A 275 -13.93 -2.67 -4.87
C ALA A 275 -12.52 -2.03 -4.91
N PHE A 276 -11.85 -1.98 -3.77
CA PHE A 276 -10.51 -1.43 -3.60
C PHE A 276 -9.51 -2.57 -3.51
N VAL A 277 -8.64 -2.69 -4.50
CA VAL A 277 -7.75 -3.85 -4.69
C VAL A 277 -6.31 -3.41 -4.56
N ASN A 278 -5.53 -4.08 -3.72
CA ASN A 278 -4.08 -3.90 -3.65
C ASN A 278 -3.37 -5.15 -4.19
N LEU A 279 -2.55 -4.96 -5.23
CA LEU A 279 -1.70 -5.98 -5.84
C LEU A 279 -0.28 -5.86 -5.27
N VAL A 280 -0.05 -6.51 -4.13
CA VAL A 280 1.08 -6.30 -3.22
C VAL A 280 2.43 -6.83 -3.73
N ASP A 281 2.45 -7.79 -4.66
CA ASP A 281 3.70 -8.48 -5.07
C ASP A 281 4.66 -7.56 -5.81
N PHE A 282 4.15 -6.53 -6.49
CA PHE A 282 4.97 -5.52 -7.17
C PHE A 282 5.98 -4.92 -6.20
N ASP A 283 5.52 -4.50 -5.02
CA ASP A 283 6.38 -3.97 -3.98
C ASP A 283 7.14 -5.08 -3.23
N MET A 284 6.39 -5.99 -2.60
CA MET A 284 6.93 -6.93 -1.61
C MET A 284 7.89 -7.96 -2.21
N LEU A 285 7.62 -8.47 -3.43
CA LEU A 285 8.44 -9.50 -4.07
C LEU A 285 9.46 -8.94 -5.06
N TYR A 286 9.19 -7.77 -5.65
CA TYR A 286 9.99 -7.28 -6.77
C TYR A 286 10.64 -5.92 -6.50
N GLY A 287 9.92 -4.92 -5.99
CA GLY A 287 10.42 -3.59 -5.70
C GLY A 287 11.54 -3.61 -4.65
N HIS A 288 11.22 -3.98 -3.43
CA HIS A 288 12.19 -4.08 -2.32
C HIS A 288 13.34 -5.06 -2.57
N ARG A 289 13.13 -6.08 -3.40
CA ARG A 289 14.16 -7.08 -3.75
C ARG A 289 14.98 -6.72 -4.99
N ARG A 290 14.72 -5.56 -5.58
CA ARG A 290 15.41 -5.08 -6.79
C ARG A 290 15.37 -6.11 -7.94
N ASN A 291 14.22 -6.80 -8.08
CA ASN A 291 14.01 -7.85 -9.08
C ASN A 291 13.28 -7.29 -10.31
N ILE A 292 14.04 -6.66 -11.21
CA ILE A 292 13.51 -6.06 -12.45
C ILE A 292 12.75 -7.11 -13.30
N ALA A 293 13.28 -8.32 -13.43
CA ALA A 293 12.68 -9.37 -14.25
C ALA A 293 11.32 -9.84 -13.71
N GLY A 294 11.20 -10.00 -12.38
CA GLY A 294 9.96 -10.37 -11.71
C GLY A 294 8.93 -9.23 -11.78
N TYR A 295 9.37 -7.98 -11.58
CA TYR A 295 8.51 -6.81 -11.68
C TYR A 295 7.91 -6.66 -13.10
N ALA A 296 8.75 -6.81 -14.13
CA ALA A 296 8.34 -6.78 -15.53
C ALA A 296 7.34 -7.91 -15.86
N ALA A 297 7.56 -9.12 -15.32
CA ALA A 297 6.65 -10.25 -15.52
C ALA A 297 5.29 -10.02 -14.85
N ALA A 298 5.26 -9.47 -13.62
CA ALA A 298 4.02 -9.12 -12.93
C ALA A 298 3.24 -8.01 -13.66
N ALA A 299 3.94 -7.02 -14.22
CA ALA A 299 3.31 -6.02 -15.08
C ALA A 299 2.70 -6.63 -16.35
N ALA A 300 3.37 -7.61 -16.94
CA ALA A 300 2.85 -8.33 -18.09
C ALA A 300 1.62 -9.19 -17.73
N GLU A 301 1.61 -9.85 -16.57
CA GLU A 301 0.45 -10.61 -16.06
C GLU A 301 -0.78 -9.70 -15.92
N PHE A 302 -0.60 -8.54 -15.28
CA PHE A 302 -1.68 -7.55 -15.15
C PHE A 302 -2.15 -7.04 -16.52
N ASN A 303 -1.22 -6.72 -17.42
CA ASN A 303 -1.53 -6.27 -18.78
C ASN A 303 -2.37 -7.31 -19.55
N ASP A 304 -2.02 -8.59 -19.43
CA ASP A 304 -2.69 -9.68 -20.15
C ASP A 304 -4.07 -9.99 -19.53
N TRP A 305 -4.24 -9.73 -18.24
CA TRP A 305 -5.52 -9.88 -17.53
C TRP A 305 -6.54 -8.80 -17.88
N LEU A 306 -6.11 -7.57 -18.16
CA LEU A 306 -6.97 -6.40 -18.40
C LEU A 306 -8.12 -6.65 -19.41
N PRO A 307 -7.89 -7.22 -20.62
CA PRO A 307 -8.98 -7.43 -21.58
C PRO A 307 -10.07 -8.36 -21.07
N GLY A 308 -9.71 -9.40 -20.31
CA GLY A 308 -10.66 -10.32 -19.70
C GLY A 308 -11.56 -9.66 -18.67
N PHE A 309 -10.97 -8.78 -17.83
CA PHE A 309 -11.71 -8.01 -16.87
C PHE A 309 -12.62 -6.97 -17.55
N MET A 310 -12.09 -6.19 -18.51
CA MET A 310 -12.85 -5.17 -19.23
C MET A 310 -14.04 -5.77 -19.96
N ALA A 311 -13.94 -7.00 -20.48
CA ALA A 311 -15.04 -7.70 -21.14
C ALA A 311 -16.17 -8.11 -20.18
N LYS A 312 -15.89 -8.21 -18.86
CA LYS A 312 -16.88 -8.50 -17.81
C LYS A 312 -17.50 -7.26 -17.17
N MET A 313 -16.97 -6.08 -17.44
CA MET A 313 -17.52 -4.84 -16.93
C MET A 313 -18.94 -4.64 -17.46
N ARG A 314 -19.82 -4.20 -16.58
CA ARG A 314 -21.23 -3.90 -16.90
C ARG A 314 -21.40 -2.43 -17.23
N PRO A 315 -22.50 -2.04 -17.94
CA PRO A 315 -22.82 -0.64 -18.12
C PRO A 315 -22.86 0.13 -16.80
N GLY A 316 -22.13 1.24 -16.74
CA GLY A 316 -21.97 2.07 -15.55
C GLY A 316 -20.85 1.63 -14.61
N ASP A 317 -20.08 0.58 -14.92
CA ASP A 317 -18.86 0.26 -14.19
C ASP A 317 -17.71 1.18 -14.59
N ILE A 318 -16.87 1.52 -13.61
CA ILE A 318 -15.63 2.27 -13.85
C ILE A 318 -14.44 1.47 -13.30
N LEU A 319 -13.45 1.25 -14.15
CA LEU A 319 -12.12 0.77 -13.78
C LEU A 319 -11.19 1.96 -13.55
N MET A 320 -10.51 1.99 -12.42
CA MET A 320 -9.44 2.93 -12.09
C MET A 320 -8.18 2.13 -11.74
N VAL A 321 -7.05 2.46 -12.37
CA VAL A 321 -5.75 1.83 -12.09
C VAL A 321 -4.78 2.91 -11.65
N THR A 322 -4.10 2.68 -10.52
CA THR A 322 -3.13 3.60 -9.94
C THR A 322 -2.01 2.85 -9.22
N ALA A 323 -1.15 3.59 -8.53
CA ALA A 323 -0.20 3.11 -7.54
C ALA A 323 -0.24 4.03 -6.31
N ASP A 324 0.43 3.63 -5.25
CA ASP A 324 0.48 4.33 -3.98
C ASP A 324 1.83 5.03 -3.71
N HIS A 325 2.88 4.62 -4.40
CA HIS A 325 4.23 5.20 -4.42
C HIS A 325 5.05 4.58 -5.56
N GLY A 326 6.37 4.84 -5.61
CA GLY A 326 7.33 4.12 -6.44
C GLY A 326 8.18 3.15 -5.62
N CYS A 327 8.80 2.17 -6.28
CA CYS A 327 9.89 1.36 -5.73
C CYS A 327 10.77 0.85 -6.88
N ASP A 328 11.56 1.76 -7.46
CA ASP A 328 12.37 1.49 -8.64
C ASP A 328 13.32 0.31 -8.43
N PRO A 329 13.09 -0.84 -9.10
CA PRO A 329 13.90 -2.02 -8.88
C PRO A 329 15.32 -1.90 -9.46
N SER A 330 15.62 -0.85 -10.23
CA SER A 330 16.97 -0.55 -10.71
C SER A 330 17.76 0.37 -9.78
N TYR A 331 17.10 1.01 -8.81
CA TYR A 331 17.71 1.97 -7.90
C TYR A 331 18.36 1.27 -6.70
N THR A 332 19.68 1.14 -6.72
CA THR A 332 20.45 0.31 -5.77
C THR A 332 20.99 1.06 -4.54
N LYS A 333 20.75 2.37 -4.43
CA LYS A 333 21.20 3.16 -3.26
C LYS A 333 20.46 2.82 -1.97
N THR A 334 19.23 2.37 -2.08
CA THR A 334 18.39 1.92 -0.98
C THR A 334 17.52 0.76 -1.44
N THR A 335 16.93 0.03 -0.51
CA THR A 335 15.87 -0.97 -0.77
C THR A 335 14.48 -0.43 -0.39
N ASP A 336 14.40 0.84 0.01
CA ASP A 336 13.18 1.52 0.40
C ASP A 336 12.36 1.97 -0.82
N HIS A 337 11.12 2.40 -0.59
CA HIS A 337 10.24 3.04 -1.57
C HIS A 337 10.87 4.28 -2.17
N THR A 338 10.39 4.69 -3.34
CA THR A 338 10.87 5.87 -4.06
C THR A 338 9.77 6.90 -4.26
N ARG A 339 10.12 8.20 -4.09
CA ARG A 339 9.22 9.33 -4.26
C ARG A 339 8.99 9.59 -5.74
N GLU A 340 7.96 8.95 -6.28
CA GLU A 340 7.61 8.99 -7.69
C GLU A 340 6.16 9.42 -7.91
N HIS A 341 5.91 10.07 -9.02
CA HIS A 341 4.55 10.20 -9.55
C HIS A 341 3.96 8.81 -9.78
N VAL A 342 2.64 8.72 -9.69
CA VAL A 342 1.92 7.48 -9.97
C VAL A 342 0.94 7.66 -11.15
N PRO A 343 0.61 6.58 -11.88
CA PRO A 343 -0.38 6.63 -12.93
C PRO A 343 -1.79 6.74 -12.35
N PHE A 344 -2.71 7.34 -13.09
CA PHE A 344 -4.15 7.27 -12.84
C PHE A 344 -4.87 7.06 -14.16
N LEU A 345 -5.25 5.82 -14.45
CA LEU A 345 -5.93 5.42 -15.68
C LEU A 345 -7.39 5.13 -15.36
N ILE A 346 -8.30 5.68 -16.16
CA ILE A 346 -9.74 5.60 -15.89
C ILE A 346 -10.44 5.09 -17.15
N TYR A 347 -11.24 4.04 -17.03
CA TYR A 347 -11.96 3.42 -18.13
C TYR A 347 -13.37 3.01 -17.73
N GLY A 348 -14.31 3.15 -18.64
CA GLY A 348 -15.72 2.76 -18.52
C GLY A 348 -16.53 3.28 -19.70
N ASP A 349 -17.73 2.77 -19.88
CA ASP A 349 -18.61 3.22 -20.95
C ASP A 349 -19.15 4.65 -20.75
N GLU A 350 -19.24 5.10 -19.49
CA GLU A 350 -19.59 6.48 -19.13
C GLU A 350 -18.37 7.42 -19.06
N VAL A 351 -17.16 6.92 -19.35
CA VAL A 351 -15.90 7.69 -19.35
C VAL A 351 -15.54 8.11 -20.77
N LYS A 352 -15.21 9.38 -20.98
CA LYS A 352 -14.67 9.89 -22.26
C LYS A 352 -13.31 9.26 -22.52
N PRO A 353 -13.05 8.69 -23.71
CA PRO A 353 -11.75 8.16 -24.05
C PRO A 353 -10.77 9.28 -24.45
N GLY A 354 -9.48 9.05 -24.22
CA GLY A 354 -8.39 9.88 -24.74
C GLY A 354 -8.24 11.25 -24.06
N VAL A 355 -8.89 11.50 -22.90
CA VAL A 355 -8.72 12.74 -22.16
C VAL A 355 -7.43 12.70 -21.37
N ASN A 356 -6.47 13.56 -21.73
CA ASN A 356 -5.28 13.82 -20.91
C ASN A 356 -5.66 14.84 -19.83
N LEU A 357 -5.70 14.39 -18.60
CA LEU A 357 -6.00 15.19 -17.41
C LEU A 357 -4.73 15.86 -16.82
N HIS A 358 -3.59 15.69 -17.46
CA HIS A 358 -2.28 16.21 -17.06
C HIS A 358 -1.81 15.73 -15.68
N THR A 359 -0.85 16.44 -15.10
CA THR A 359 -0.37 16.14 -13.74
C THR A 359 -1.31 16.78 -12.72
N ARG A 360 -1.84 15.95 -11.79
CA ARG A 360 -2.63 16.39 -10.63
C ARG A 360 -1.75 16.37 -9.38
N TYR A 361 -2.03 17.27 -8.46
CA TYR A 361 -1.12 17.58 -7.33
C TYR A 361 -1.52 16.89 -6.02
N SER A 362 -2.33 15.83 -6.06
CA SER A 362 -2.63 14.97 -4.93
C SER A 362 -3.21 13.63 -5.41
N PHE A 363 -2.89 12.55 -4.71
CA PHE A 363 -3.56 11.24 -4.88
C PHE A 363 -5.03 11.30 -4.40
N ALA A 364 -5.39 12.27 -3.54
CA ALA A 364 -6.77 12.49 -3.11
C ALA A 364 -7.73 12.84 -4.27
N THR A 365 -7.18 13.22 -5.44
CA THR A 365 -7.93 13.28 -6.71
C THR A 365 -8.73 11.99 -6.96
N ILE A 366 -8.21 10.84 -6.52
CA ILE A 366 -8.87 9.54 -6.67
C ILE A 366 -10.11 9.46 -5.79
N ALA A 367 -10.00 9.81 -4.49
CA ALA A 367 -11.14 9.79 -3.56
C ALA A 367 -12.27 10.69 -4.04
N ASP A 368 -11.95 11.94 -4.42
CA ASP A 368 -12.93 12.90 -4.94
C ASP A 368 -13.60 12.36 -6.21
N THR A 369 -12.84 11.71 -7.10
CA THR A 369 -13.35 11.14 -8.36
C THR A 369 -14.24 9.93 -8.11
N VAL A 370 -13.82 9.00 -7.22
CA VAL A 370 -14.60 7.82 -6.85
C VAL A 370 -15.92 8.22 -6.20
N CYS A 371 -15.88 9.10 -5.20
CA CYS A 371 -17.07 9.54 -4.49
C CYS A 371 -18.04 10.26 -5.40
N LYS A 372 -17.56 11.17 -6.25
CA LYS A 372 -18.38 11.86 -7.26
C LYS A 372 -19.03 10.87 -8.23
N ALA A 373 -18.28 9.88 -8.73
CA ALA A 373 -18.79 8.86 -9.63
C ALA A 373 -19.90 8.02 -8.98
N LEU A 374 -19.75 7.68 -7.71
CA LEU A 374 -20.72 6.91 -6.92
C LEU A 374 -21.88 7.75 -6.36
N GLY A 375 -21.86 9.09 -6.55
CA GLY A 375 -22.86 9.99 -5.96
C GLY A 375 -22.79 10.08 -4.43
N VAL A 376 -21.58 9.94 -3.87
CA VAL A 376 -21.29 10.08 -2.43
C VAL A 376 -20.79 11.49 -2.15
N ASP A 377 -21.34 12.14 -1.14
CA ASP A 377 -20.96 13.49 -0.72
C ASP A 377 -19.70 13.45 0.15
N TYR A 378 -18.53 13.36 -0.51
CA TYR A 378 -17.22 13.41 0.11
C TYR A 378 -16.22 13.95 -0.91
N CYS A 379 -15.58 15.06 -0.60
CA CYS A 379 -14.64 15.75 -1.48
C CYS A 379 -13.56 16.46 -0.65
N PRO A 380 -12.62 15.71 -0.01
CA PRO A 380 -11.69 16.27 0.96
C PRO A 380 -10.65 17.22 0.34
N ALA A 381 -10.29 17.02 -0.92
CA ALA A 381 -9.25 17.79 -1.59
C ALA A 381 -9.78 18.78 -2.64
N GLY A 382 -11.05 18.64 -3.04
CA GLY A 382 -11.68 19.50 -4.06
C GLY A 382 -11.02 19.42 -5.44
N CYS A 383 -10.39 18.28 -5.77
CA CYS A 383 -9.58 18.10 -6.98
C CYS A 383 -10.01 16.90 -7.84
N GLY A 384 -11.22 16.39 -7.66
CA GLY A 384 -11.76 15.28 -8.44
C GLY A 384 -11.92 15.63 -9.92
N VAL A 385 -11.75 14.64 -10.78
CA VAL A 385 -11.74 14.81 -12.24
C VAL A 385 -12.98 14.22 -12.93
N TYR A 386 -13.93 13.70 -12.18
CA TYR A 386 -15.09 13.00 -12.76
C TYR A 386 -15.88 13.87 -13.75
N ASP A 387 -16.13 15.15 -13.42
CA ASP A 387 -16.88 16.05 -14.31
C ASP A 387 -16.14 16.35 -15.63
N GLU A 388 -14.82 16.24 -15.67
CA GLU A 388 -14.03 16.43 -16.89
C GLU A 388 -14.14 15.23 -17.84
N ILE A 389 -14.35 14.02 -17.28
CA ILE A 389 -14.32 12.75 -18.02
C ILE A 389 -15.69 12.09 -18.18
N ALA A 390 -16.72 12.49 -17.47
CA ALA A 390 -18.05 11.94 -17.61
C ALA A 390 -18.64 12.26 -19.00
N ARG A 391 -19.28 11.27 -19.65
CA ARG A 391 -19.99 11.42 -20.92
C ARG A 391 -21.33 12.08 -20.75
#